data_5eb361dfcc8625830aa963fb89f19985
#
_entry.id   5eb361dfcc8625830aa963fb89f19985
#
_cell.length_a   1.000
_cell.length_b   1.000
_cell.length_c   1.000
_cell.angle_alpha   90.00
_cell.angle_beta   90.00
_cell.angle_gamma   90.00
#
_symmetry.space_group_name_H-M   'P 1'
#
loop_
_entity.id
_entity.type
_entity.pdbx_description
1 polymer ?
#
loop_
_entity_poly.entity_id
_entity_poly.type
_entity_poly.pdbx_seq_one_letter_code
_entity_poly.pdbx_strand_id
1 'polypeptide(L)'
;MSTKPKMECSESGVSRKNESRVNSIIIPISDWSVWGMGVPSEQADVKFIDPLLRRRLSPMDRSALHVANVCLEAHERVHLIFASRHGELSRSTALLTEIAKGEPPSPMGFSLSVLNAVPGLYGIAREDTSPATAISAGEATFALALIEAASQAWRNPDATVLLICADEPPPPIYAEFVQSPREPYAIAIRLEAKRAVCPVRCTWTPAMNCGEIEDVIHSFISCLTSEEKTQWAGPDHLWHWQRDYGQI
;
A
#
# COMPACT_ATOMS: atom_id res chain seq x y z
N MET A 1 -30.03 -62.71 12.29
CA MET A 1 -30.82 -61.84 11.44
C MET A 1 -30.97 -60.51 12.16
N SER A 2 -30.20 -59.53 11.83
CA SER A 2 -30.23 -58.19 12.44
C SER A 2 -30.44 -57.18 11.33
N THR A 3 -31.61 -56.58 11.29
CA THR A 3 -32.02 -55.56 10.34
C THR A 3 -31.57 -54.20 10.83
N LYS A 4 -30.69 -53.49 10.07
CA LYS A 4 -30.34 -52.07 10.28
C LYS A 4 -31.45 -51.16 9.75
N PRO A 5 -31.80 -50.07 10.46
CA PRO A 5 -32.73 -49.09 9.95
C PRO A 5 -32.06 -48.21 8.87
N LYS A 6 -32.77 -47.98 7.76
CA LYS A 6 -32.48 -46.97 6.72
C LYS A 6 -32.73 -45.60 7.31
N MET A 7 -31.71 -44.77 7.29
CA MET A 7 -31.81 -43.33 7.59
C MET A 7 -32.09 -42.62 6.28
N GLU A 8 -33.32 -42.11 6.09
CA GLU A 8 -33.69 -41.21 5.02
C GLU A 8 -33.16 -39.82 5.31
N CYS A 9 -32.20 -39.36 4.50
CA CYS A 9 -31.80 -37.95 4.48
C CYS A 9 -32.87 -37.16 3.75
N SER A 10 -33.62 -36.34 4.48
CA SER A 10 -34.47 -35.31 3.90
C SER A 10 -33.58 -34.18 3.42
N GLU A 11 -33.48 -34.02 2.08
CA GLU A 11 -32.92 -32.82 1.45
C GLU A 11 -33.88 -31.64 1.66
N SER A 12 -33.69 -30.91 2.74
CA SER A 12 -34.25 -29.56 2.85
C SER A 12 -33.32 -28.60 2.11
N GLY A 13 -33.59 -28.35 0.84
CA GLY A 13 -32.93 -27.37 0.03
C GLY A 13 -33.14 -25.94 0.57
N VAL A 14 -32.26 -25.51 1.45
CA VAL A 14 -32.11 -24.08 1.75
C VAL A 14 -31.23 -23.52 0.66
N SER A 15 -31.87 -23.04 -0.43
CA SER A 15 -31.24 -22.12 -1.38
C SER A 15 -30.86 -20.83 -0.62
N ARG A 16 -29.65 -20.80 -0.06
CA ARG A 16 -29.07 -19.54 0.38
C ARG A 16 -28.80 -18.72 -0.88
N LYS A 17 -29.68 -17.75 -1.15
CA LYS A 17 -29.37 -16.64 -2.04
C LYS A 17 -28.05 -16.06 -1.56
N ASN A 18 -27.01 -16.27 -2.34
CA ASN A 18 -25.69 -15.70 -2.12
C ASN A 18 -25.83 -14.21 -2.50
N GLU A 19 -26.42 -13.41 -1.61
CA GLU A 19 -26.34 -11.96 -1.67
C GLU A 19 -24.85 -11.65 -1.52
N SER A 20 -24.21 -11.25 -2.59
CA SER A 20 -22.83 -10.83 -2.60
C SER A 20 -22.70 -9.69 -1.58
N ARG A 21 -22.10 -9.98 -0.41
CA ARG A 21 -21.87 -8.97 0.61
C ARG A 21 -20.93 -7.93 0.03
N VAL A 22 -21.45 -6.75 -0.23
CA VAL A 22 -20.64 -5.59 -0.58
C VAL A 22 -20.00 -5.09 0.71
N ASN A 23 -18.70 -5.21 0.78
CA ASN A 23 -17.94 -4.59 1.87
C ASN A 23 -17.68 -3.13 1.53
N SER A 24 -17.66 -2.26 2.54
CA SER A 24 -17.36 -0.84 2.32
C SER A 24 -16.68 -0.21 3.52
N ILE A 25 -15.83 0.79 3.24
CA ILE A 25 -15.19 1.65 4.23
C ILE A 25 -15.06 3.07 3.66
N ILE A 26 -15.12 4.08 4.52
CA ILE A 26 -14.78 5.45 4.17
C ILE A 26 -13.29 5.67 4.52
N ILE A 27 -12.53 6.16 3.56
CA ILE A 27 -11.14 6.55 3.70
C ILE A 27 -11.11 8.06 3.96
N PRO A 28 -10.80 8.52 5.18
CA PRO A 28 -10.90 9.92 5.57
C PRO A 28 -9.64 10.70 5.17
N ILE A 29 -9.48 11.02 3.89
CA ILE A 29 -8.30 11.67 3.33
C ILE A 29 -8.32 13.16 3.67
N SER A 30 -7.24 13.67 4.28
CA SER A 30 -7.00 15.09 4.52
C SER A 30 -5.99 15.70 3.55
N ASP A 31 -5.01 14.93 3.07
CA ASP A 31 -4.02 15.38 2.09
C ASP A 31 -3.39 14.16 1.37
N TRP A 32 -2.74 14.40 0.23
CA TRP A 32 -2.03 13.38 -0.53
C TRP A 32 -0.95 13.96 -1.43
N SER A 33 0.07 13.17 -1.74
CA SER A 33 1.17 13.52 -2.64
C SER A 33 1.60 12.32 -3.46
N VAL A 34 1.98 12.54 -4.71
CA VAL A 34 2.45 11.50 -5.64
C VAL A 34 3.78 11.91 -6.25
N TRP A 35 4.66 10.94 -6.45
CA TRP A 35 5.91 11.05 -7.18
C TRP A 35 6.01 9.91 -8.20
N GLY A 36 6.45 10.20 -9.41
CA GLY A 36 6.48 9.25 -10.53
C GLY A 36 5.13 9.12 -11.25
N MET A 37 4.86 8.00 -11.90
CA MET A 37 3.60 7.70 -12.60
C MET A 37 3.20 8.70 -13.69
N GLY A 38 4.17 9.13 -14.52
CA GLY A 38 3.90 10.09 -15.58
C GLY A 38 3.65 11.53 -15.12
N VAL A 39 3.63 11.79 -13.81
CA VAL A 39 3.71 13.15 -13.28
C VAL A 39 5.13 13.64 -13.55
N PRO A 40 5.33 14.84 -14.20
CA PRO A 40 6.66 15.40 -14.35
C PRO A 40 7.28 15.53 -12.96
N SER A 41 8.14 14.58 -12.61
CA SER A 41 8.76 14.54 -11.30
C SER A 41 10.18 15.05 -11.43
N GLU A 42 10.46 16.14 -10.72
CA GLU A 42 11.82 16.50 -10.36
C GLU A 42 12.42 15.36 -9.51
N GLN A 43 13.73 15.33 -9.40
CA GLN A 43 14.41 14.38 -8.53
C GLN A 43 13.82 14.48 -7.11
N ALA A 44 13.47 13.33 -6.49
CA ALA A 44 12.90 13.29 -5.14
C ALA A 44 13.74 14.11 -4.15
N ASP A 45 13.17 15.19 -3.61
CA ASP A 45 13.87 16.09 -2.68
C ASP A 45 13.89 15.50 -1.27
N VAL A 46 15.08 15.13 -0.83
CA VAL A 46 15.36 14.57 0.50
C VAL A 46 16.41 15.40 1.24
N LYS A 47 16.50 16.72 0.94
CA LYS A 47 17.48 17.61 1.57
C LYS A 47 17.24 17.80 3.06
N PHE A 48 16.01 17.60 3.54
CA PHE A 48 15.65 17.63 4.95
C PHE A 48 16.28 16.50 5.78
N ILE A 49 16.79 15.45 5.11
CA ILE A 49 17.41 14.29 5.75
C ILE A 49 18.91 14.54 5.95
N ASP A 50 19.43 14.11 7.11
CA ASP A 50 20.86 14.16 7.41
C ASP A 50 21.71 13.60 6.26
N PRO A 51 22.82 14.24 5.88
CA PRO A 51 23.65 13.81 4.76
C PRO A 51 24.20 12.38 4.87
N LEU A 52 24.51 11.89 6.07
CA LEU A 52 25.02 10.52 6.28
C LEU A 52 23.90 9.50 6.09
N LEU A 53 22.69 9.79 6.57
CA LEU A 53 21.53 8.95 6.36
C LEU A 53 21.13 8.95 4.88
N ARG A 54 21.09 10.12 4.24
CA ARG A 54 20.72 10.31 2.84
C ARG A 54 21.56 9.50 1.85
N ARG A 55 22.84 9.25 2.16
CA ARG A 55 23.75 8.41 1.33
C ARG A 55 23.38 6.93 1.35
N ARG A 56 22.58 6.48 2.32
CA ARG A 56 22.15 5.10 2.50
C ARG A 56 20.82 4.79 1.82
N LEU A 57 20.07 5.84 1.43
CA LEU A 57 18.74 5.71 0.85
C LEU A 57 18.83 5.12 -0.55
N SER A 58 18.02 4.08 -0.81
CA SER A 58 17.70 3.60 -2.15
C SER A 58 16.88 4.63 -2.93
N PRO A 59 16.70 4.48 -4.25
CA PRO A 59 15.76 5.30 -4.99
C PRO A 59 14.34 5.22 -4.42
N MET A 60 13.86 4.02 -4.06
CA MET A 60 12.55 3.83 -3.42
C MET A 60 12.46 4.54 -2.07
N ASP A 61 13.48 4.41 -1.19
CA ASP A 61 13.53 5.15 0.07
C ASP A 61 13.37 6.66 -0.15
N ARG A 62 14.07 7.19 -1.17
CA ARG A 62 14.03 8.64 -1.48
C ARG A 62 12.65 9.09 -1.91
N SER A 63 12.01 8.38 -2.83
CA SER A 63 10.67 8.72 -3.31
C SER A 63 9.63 8.60 -2.20
N ALA A 64 9.69 7.55 -1.38
CA ALA A 64 8.81 7.33 -0.23
C ALA A 64 8.93 8.46 0.82
N LEU A 65 10.16 8.84 1.19
CA LEU A 65 10.41 9.91 2.16
C LEU A 65 10.08 11.30 1.59
N HIS A 66 10.26 11.51 0.28
CA HIS A 66 9.86 12.73 -0.39
C HIS A 66 8.35 12.98 -0.30
N VAL A 67 7.53 12.00 -0.73
CA VAL A 67 6.06 12.16 -0.69
C VAL A 67 5.53 12.29 0.74
N ALA A 68 6.16 11.59 1.70
CA ALA A 68 5.83 11.76 3.11
C ALA A 68 6.08 13.18 3.60
N ASN A 69 7.23 13.77 3.21
CA ASN A 69 7.58 15.13 3.64
C ASN A 69 6.69 16.21 3.03
N VAL A 70 6.14 15.96 1.83
CA VAL A 70 5.19 16.89 1.20
C VAL A 70 3.85 16.91 1.94
N CYS A 71 3.39 15.76 2.46
CA CYS A 71 2.10 15.65 3.17
C CYS A 71 2.14 16.07 4.64
N LEU A 72 3.31 16.33 5.20
CA LEU A 72 3.46 16.52 6.65
C LEU A 72 4.17 17.82 7.00
N GLU A 73 3.72 18.44 8.08
CA GLU A 73 4.43 19.55 8.69
C GLU A 73 5.70 19.09 9.44
N ALA A 74 6.60 20.03 9.74
CA ALA A 74 7.80 19.73 10.51
C ALA A 74 7.41 19.22 11.92
N HIS A 75 8.10 18.15 12.37
CA HIS A 75 7.90 17.52 13.69
C HIS A 75 6.51 16.96 13.97
N GLU A 76 5.66 16.85 12.95
CA GLU A 76 4.36 16.17 13.07
C GLU A 76 4.58 14.67 13.30
N ARG A 77 3.88 14.11 14.30
CA ARG A 77 3.91 12.67 14.62
C ARG A 77 2.73 11.97 13.98
N VAL A 78 2.99 10.81 13.38
CA VAL A 78 1.96 10.06 12.67
C VAL A 78 2.05 8.57 12.95
N HIS A 79 0.93 7.88 12.90
CA HIS A 79 0.93 6.42 12.78
C HIS A 79 1.26 6.08 11.32
N LEU A 80 2.45 5.55 11.09
CA LEU A 80 2.93 5.26 9.74
C LEU A 80 2.50 3.87 9.28
N ILE A 81 1.95 3.80 8.08
CA ILE A 81 1.76 2.56 7.34
C ILE A 81 2.59 2.64 6.07
N PHE A 82 3.55 1.76 5.92
CA PHE A 82 4.32 1.61 4.69
C PHE A 82 3.81 0.40 3.92
N ALA A 83 3.55 0.56 2.65
CA ALA A 83 3.10 -0.50 1.76
C ALA A 83 4.02 -0.62 0.55
N SER A 84 4.44 -1.84 0.23
CA SER A 84 5.22 -2.12 -0.96
C SER A 84 4.98 -3.56 -1.39
N ARG A 85 4.79 -3.77 -2.70
CA ARG A 85 4.64 -5.12 -3.26
C ARG A 85 5.95 -5.88 -3.22
N HIS A 86 7.04 -5.22 -3.55
CA HIS A 86 8.36 -5.82 -3.74
C HIS A 86 9.37 -5.44 -2.65
N GLY A 87 9.13 -4.36 -1.92
CA GLY A 87 10.06 -3.82 -0.95
C GLY A 87 11.43 -3.52 -1.58
N GLU A 88 12.48 -3.71 -0.83
CA GLU A 88 13.88 -3.52 -1.25
C GLU A 88 14.41 -4.71 -2.09
N LEU A 89 13.64 -5.14 -3.11
CA LEU A 89 14.00 -6.30 -3.94
C LEU A 89 15.33 -6.10 -4.68
N SER A 90 15.61 -4.91 -5.17
CA SER A 90 16.88 -4.57 -5.83
C SER A 90 18.07 -4.76 -4.89
N ARG A 91 17.95 -4.31 -3.65
CA ARG A 91 18.97 -4.45 -2.61
C ARG A 91 19.15 -5.92 -2.20
N SER A 92 18.03 -6.62 -1.99
CA SER A 92 18.05 -8.06 -1.68
C SER A 92 18.72 -8.88 -2.77
N THR A 93 18.45 -8.55 -4.05
CA THR A 93 19.06 -9.21 -5.20
C THR A 93 20.58 -8.97 -5.26
N ALA A 94 21.02 -7.75 -4.96
CA ALA A 94 22.45 -7.44 -4.90
C ALA A 94 23.16 -8.27 -3.82
N LEU A 95 22.59 -8.35 -2.61
CA LEU A 95 23.14 -9.15 -1.51
C LEU A 95 23.18 -10.65 -1.85
N LEU A 96 22.12 -11.20 -2.46
CA LEU A 96 22.11 -12.58 -2.91
C LEU A 96 23.17 -12.86 -3.97
N THR A 97 23.43 -11.88 -4.84
CA THR A 97 24.47 -11.98 -5.86
C THR A 97 25.88 -11.98 -5.25
N GLU A 98 26.14 -11.16 -4.22
CA GLU A 98 27.38 -11.16 -3.45
C GLU A 98 27.61 -12.54 -2.79
N ILE A 99 26.60 -13.07 -2.11
CA ILE A 99 26.65 -14.39 -1.47
C ILE A 99 26.95 -15.49 -2.50
N ALA A 100 26.29 -15.46 -3.66
CA ALA A 100 26.50 -16.45 -4.72
C ALA A 100 27.93 -16.43 -5.30
N LYS A 101 28.62 -15.28 -5.23
CA LYS A 101 30.05 -15.13 -5.61
C LYS A 101 31.01 -15.51 -4.49
N GLY A 102 30.53 -15.84 -3.30
CA GLY A 102 31.35 -16.11 -2.11
C GLY A 102 31.85 -14.83 -1.44
N GLU A 103 31.30 -13.67 -1.78
CA GLU A 103 31.64 -12.39 -1.16
C GLU A 103 30.84 -12.20 0.13
N PRO A 104 31.40 -11.63 1.21
CA PRO A 104 30.66 -11.39 2.43
C PRO A 104 29.64 -10.26 2.22
N PRO A 105 28.35 -10.47 2.49
CA PRO A 105 27.32 -9.43 2.33
C PRO A 105 27.53 -8.29 3.33
N SER A 106 27.23 -7.07 2.90
CA SER A 106 27.30 -5.90 3.76
C SER A 106 26.26 -5.96 4.88
N PRO A 107 26.64 -5.92 6.18
CA PRO A 107 25.68 -5.86 7.30
C PRO A 107 24.72 -4.67 7.20
N MET A 108 25.21 -3.53 6.73
CA MET A 108 24.38 -2.34 6.49
C MET A 108 23.40 -2.58 5.34
N GLY A 109 23.86 -3.18 4.23
CA GLY A 109 22.99 -3.56 3.11
C GLY A 109 21.88 -4.49 3.57
N PHE A 110 22.23 -5.51 4.37
CA PHE A 110 21.26 -6.46 4.92
C PHE A 110 20.21 -5.78 5.82
N SER A 111 20.61 -4.90 6.72
CA SER A 111 19.67 -4.18 7.62
C SER A 111 18.67 -3.30 6.89
N LEU A 112 19.00 -2.86 5.66
CA LEU A 112 18.16 -2.02 4.81
C LEU A 112 17.45 -2.80 3.70
N SER A 113 17.58 -4.13 3.64
CA SER A 113 16.93 -4.97 2.61
C SER A 113 15.57 -5.52 3.02
N VAL A 114 15.06 -5.13 4.18
CA VAL A 114 13.80 -5.62 4.74
C VAL A 114 12.66 -4.63 4.46
N LEU A 115 11.41 -5.13 4.39
CA LEU A 115 10.24 -4.31 4.07
C LEU A 115 10.08 -3.11 5.03
N ASN A 116 10.39 -3.27 6.30
CA ASN A 116 10.29 -2.23 7.32
C ASN A 116 11.51 -1.29 7.40
N ALA A 117 12.42 -1.31 6.42
CA ALA A 117 13.53 -0.38 6.36
C ALA A 117 13.04 1.07 6.19
N VAL A 118 12.09 1.32 5.27
CA VAL A 118 11.51 2.66 5.05
C VAL A 118 10.87 3.23 6.32
N PRO A 119 10.01 2.52 7.08
CA PRO A 119 9.53 2.97 8.38
C PRO A 119 10.65 3.34 9.36
N GLY A 120 11.70 2.53 9.44
CA GLY A 120 12.86 2.81 10.28
C GLY A 120 13.61 4.08 9.86
N LEU A 121 13.86 4.24 8.57
CA LEU A 121 14.49 5.44 8.00
C LEU A 121 13.64 6.69 8.21
N TYR A 122 12.32 6.58 8.04
CA TYR A 122 11.36 7.64 8.34
C TYR A 122 11.45 8.08 9.80
N GLY A 123 11.36 7.12 10.74
CA GLY A 123 11.44 7.41 12.18
C GLY A 123 12.73 8.14 12.56
N ILE A 124 13.89 7.73 11.98
CA ILE A 124 15.18 8.41 12.22
C ILE A 124 15.18 9.81 11.58
N ALA A 125 14.72 9.93 10.32
CA ALA A 125 14.76 11.19 9.58
C ALA A 125 13.83 12.28 10.16
N ARG A 126 12.71 11.86 10.79
CA ARG A 126 11.68 12.74 11.35
C ARG A 126 11.73 12.82 12.89
N GLU A 127 12.63 12.07 13.53
CA GLU A 127 12.66 11.90 14.99
C GLU A 127 11.32 11.45 15.57
N ASP A 128 10.61 10.61 14.78
CA ASP A 128 9.29 10.09 15.13
C ASP A 128 9.39 8.64 15.63
N THR A 129 8.96 8.42 16.86
CA THR A 129 8.93 7.11 17.52
C THR A 129 7.51 6.53 17.59
N SER A 130 6.57 7.11 16.85
CA SER A 130 5.18 6.64 16.79
C SER A 130 5.09 5.22 16.18
N PRO A 131 3.98 4.52 16.37
CA PRO A 131 3.79 3.19 15.78
C PRO A 131 3.93 3.20 14.27
N ALA A 132 4.62 2.19 13.73
CA ALA A 132 4.75 1.98 12.30
C ALA A 132 4.43 0.53 11.92
N THR A 133 3.75 0.36 10.80
CA THR A 133 3.36 -0.94 10.22
C THR A 133 3.88 -1.05 8.79
N ALA A 134 4.36 -2.22 8.38
CA ALA A 134 4.73 -2.49 7.00
C ALA A 134 3.83 -3.60 6.43
N ILE A 135 3.32 -3.40 5.21
CA ILE A 135 2.34 -4.29 4.55
C ILE A 135 2.84 -4.66 3.15
N SER A 136 2.74 -5.96 2.84
CA SER A 136 2.88 -6.48 1.49
C SER A 136 1.82 -7.56 1.28
N ALA A 137 1.05 -7.46 0.19
CA ALA A 137 -0.06 -8.35 -0.13
C ALA A 137 -0.18 -8.59 -1.66
N GLY A 138 0.95 -8.76 -2.32
CA GLY A 138 1.01 -8.97 -3.76
C GLY A 138 0.40 -7.79 -4.54
N GLU A 139 -0.43 -8.08 -5.52
CA GLU A 139 -1.09 -7.05 -6.34
C GLU A 139 -2.08 -6.20 -5.55
N ALA A 140 -2.69 -6.76 -4.51
CA ALA A 140 -3.65 -6.06 -3.66
C ALA A 140 -2.99 -5.18 -2.57
N THR A 141 -1.66 -5.04 -2.55
CA THR A 141 -0.92 -4.33 -1.50
C THR A 141 -1.50 -2.94 -1.22
N PHE A 142 -1.66 -2.11 -2.25
CA PHE A 142 -2.18 -0.75 -2.08
C PHE A 142 -3.62 -0.72 -1.55
N ALA A 143 -4.52 -1.51 -2.14
CA ALA A 143 -5.92 -1.55 -1.75
C ALA A 143 -6.12 -2.02 -0.29
N LEU A 144 -5.38 -3.05 0.12
CA LEU A 144 -5.42 -3.56 1.50
C LEU A 144 -4.77 -2.60 2.49
N ALA A 145 -3.69 -1.91 2.09
CA ALA A 145 -3.07 -0.88 2.91
C ALA A 145 -3.98 0.33 3.13
N LEU A 146 -4.81 0.72 2.14
CA LEU A 146 -5.85 1.74 2.30
C LEU A 146 -6.89 1.34 3.35
N ILE A 147 -7.33 0.06 3.34
CA ILE A 147 -8.28 -0.43 4.36
C ILE A 147 -7.65 -0.38 5.75
N GLU A 148 -6.42 -0.82 5.88
CA GLU A 148 -5.70 -0.77 7.17
C GLU A 148 -5.55 0.66 7.66
N ALA A 149 -5.13 1.59 6.79
CA ALA A 149 -4.97 3.00 7.13
C ALA A 149 -6.30 3.64 7.57
N ALA A 150 -7.38 3.40 6.82
CA ALA A 150 -8.70 3.88 7.18
C ALA A 150 -9.18 3.27 8.51
N SER A 151 -8.95 1.98 8.73
CA SER A 151 -9.32 1.30 9.98
C SER A 151 -8.58 1.88 11.20
N GLN A 152 -7.28 2.20 11.06
CA GLN A 152 -6.52 2.85 12.11
C GLN A 152 -7.00 4.29 12.36
N ALA A 153 -7.27 5.07 11.31
CA ALA A 153 -7.77 6.44 11.44
C ALA A 153 -9.14 6.48 12.16
N TRP A 154 -10.06 5.56 11.84
CA TRP A 154 -11.35 5.48 12.51
C TRP A 154 -11.25 4.97 13.95
N ARG A 155 -10.31 4.08 14.25
CA ARG A 155 -10.08 3.57 15.60
C ARG A 155 -9.46 4.62 16.52
N ASN A 156 -8.65 5.52 15.99
CA ASN A 156 -7.97 6.59 16.72
C ASN A 156 -8.25 7.95 16.04
N PRO A 157 -9.45 8.53 16.20
CA PRO A 157 -9.86 9.72 15.46
C PRO A 157 -9.05 10.99 15.74
N ASP A 158 -8.24 10.99 16.80
CA ASP A 158 -7.36 12.10 17.17
C ASP A 158 -5.92 11.94 16.62
N ALA A 159 -5.60 10.77 16.07
CA ALA A 159 -4.30 10.51 15.50
C ALA A 159 -4.31 10.76 13.98
N THR A 160 -3.21 11.32 13.48
CA THR A 160 -2.91 11.33 12.04
C THR A 160 -2.34 9.98 11.64
N VAL A 161 -2.90 9.37 10.60
CA VAL A 161 -2.35 8.18 9.96
C VAL A 161 -1.76 8.58 8.63
N LEU A 162 -0.52 8.19 8.36
CA LEU A 162 0.14 8.38 7.07
C LEU A 162 0.33 7.02 6.39
N LEU A 163 -0.32 6.82 5.26
CA LEU A 163 -0.03 5.71 4.37
C LEU A 163 1.00 6.15 3.34
N ILE A 164 2.11 5.44 3.22
CA ILE A 164 3.07 5.56 2.12
C ILE A 164 3.04 4.26 1.34
N CYS A 165 2.82 4.31 0.03
CA CYS A 165 3.01 3.17 -0.85
C CYS A 165 4.06 3.50 -1.90
N ALA A 166 5.10 2.66 -2.03
CA ALA A 166 6.17 2.87 -2.97
C ALA A 166 6.70 1.54 -3.51
N ASP A 167 7.01 1.50 -4.79
CA ASP A 167 7.67 0.38 -5.44
C ASP A 167 8.58 0.83 -6.58
N GLU A 168 9.53 -0.02 -6.94
CA GLU A 168 10.40 0.10 -8.09
C GLU A 168 10.15 -1.05 -9.08
N PRO A 169 10.48 -0.89 -10.36
CA PRO A 169 10.53 -2.01 -11.27
C PRO A 169 11.43 -3.13 -10.72
N PRO A 170 10.99 -4.39 -10.81
CA PRO A 170 11.82 -5.49 -10.33
C PRO A 170 13.11 -5.59 -11.13
N PRO A 171 14.22 -6.06 -10.52
CA PRO A 171 15.46 -6.34 -11.24
C PRO A 171 15.23 -7.26 -12.43
N PRO A 172 16.02 -7.13 -13.53
CA PRO A 172 15.80 -7.88 -14.78
C PRO A 172 15.71 -9.40 -14.63
N ILE A 173 16.35 -9.96 -13.61
CA ILE A 173 16.32 -11.40 -13.32
C ILE A 173 14.89 -11.89 -12.99
N TYR A 174 13.99 -11.00 -12.57
CA TYR A 174 12.59 -11.31 -12.24
C TYR A 174 11.60 -10.87 -13.32
N ALA A 175 12.06 -10.30 -14.45
CA ALA A 175 11.20 -9.74 -15.50
C ALA A 175 10.23 -10.76 -16.12
N GLU A 176 10.57 -12.05 -16.12
CA GLU A 176 9.68 -13.11 -16.60
C GLU A 176 8.52 -13.41 -15.63
N PHE A 177 8.68 -13.08 -14.34
CA PHE A 177 7.72 -13.40 -13.30
C PHE A 177 6.89 -12.19 -12.85
N VAL A 178 7.42 -10.98 -13.06
CA VAL A 178 6.83 -9.75 -12.52
C VAL A 178 6.91 -8.65 -13.57
N GLN A 179 5.75 -8.15 -13.99
CA GLN A 179 5.65 -7.11 -15.03
C GLN A 179 5.31 -5.72 -14.50
N SER A 180 5.00 -5.57 -13.21
CA SER A 180 4.57 -4.31 -12.60
C SER A 180 5.30 -4.08 -11.27
N PRO A 181 5.65 -2.83 -10.91
CA PRO A 181 5.47 -1.62 -11.72
C PRO A 181 6.47 -1.52 -12.87
N ARG A 182 6.12 -0.78 -13.92
CA ARG A 182 7.03 -0.49 -15.06
C ARG A 182 7.95 0.69 -14.79
N GLU A 183 7.50 1.60 -13.95
CA GLU A 183 8.22 2.81 -13.54
C GLU A 183 8.19 2.92 -12.01
N PRO A 184 9.21 3.52 -11.38
CA PRO A 184 9.20 3.74 -9.94
C PRO A 184 8.12 4.75 -9.57
N TYR A 185 7.48 4.52 -8.45
CA TYR A 185 6.47 5.44 -7.93
C TYR A 185 6.48 5.50 -6.40
N ALA A 186 5.94 6.57 -5.87
CA ALA A 186 5.55 6.69 -4.48
C ALA A 186 4.28 7.53 -4.35
N ILE A 187 3.40 7.15 -3.44
CA ILE A 187 2.23 7.92 -3.02
C ILE A 187 2.20 7.99 -1.50
N ALA A 188 1.94 9.18 -0.96
CA ALA A 188 1.59 9.37 0.44
C ALA A 188 0.15 9.84 0.54
N ILE A 189 -0.58 9.28 1.50
CA ILE A 189 -1.97 9.65 1.80
C ILE A 189 -2.06 9.91 3.30
N ARG A 190 -2.45 11.13 3.66
CA ARG A 190 -2.70 11.53 5.03
C ARG A 190 -4.19 11.31 5.35
N LEU A 191 -4.46 10.57 6.42
CA LEU A 191 -5.81 10.25 6.86
C LEU A 191 -6.06 10.83 8.25
N GLU A 192 -7.16 11.57 8.38
CA GLU A 192 -7.60 12.19 9.62
C GLU A 192 -9.14 12.09 9.72
N ALA A 193 -9.66 11.26 10.60
CA ALA A 193 -11.10 11.01 10.71
C ALA A 193 -11.92 12.28 10.99
N LYS A 194 -11.37 13.24 11.74
CA LYS A 194 -12.04 14.51 12.11
C LYS A 194 -11.77 15.68 11.14
N ARG A 195 -10.85 15.53 10.18
CA ARG A 195 -10.40 16.60 9.30
C ARG A 195 -10.33 16.18 7.84
N ALA A 196 -11.11 15.17 7.47
CA ALA A 196 -11.14 14.70 6.09
C ALA A 196 -11.62 15.81 5.14
N VAL A 197 -10.81 16.12 4.13
CA VAL A 197 -11.13 17.11 3.09
C VAL A 197 -11.66 16.42 1.84
N CYS A 198 -11.16 15.22 1.56
CA CYS A 198 -11.51 14.44 0.39
C CYS A 198 -11.81 12.99 0.79
N PRO A 199 -12.90 12.72 1.52
CA PRO A 199 -13.23 11.35 1.89
C PRO A 199 -13.59 10.54 0.65
N VAL A 200 -13.10 9.29 0.61
CA VAL A 200 -13.34 8.34 -0.48
C VAL A 200 -14.07 7.12 0.06
N ARG A 201 -15.20 6.78 -0.52
CA ARG A 201 -15.88 5.52 -0.29
C ARG A 201 -15.19 4.42 -1.09
N CYS A 202 -14.62 3.47 -0.40
CA CYS A 202 -14.10 2.24 -0.97
C CYS A 202 -15.12 1.13 -0.79
N THR A 203 -15.47 0.43 -1.86
CA THR A 203 -16.29 -0.78 -1.81
C THR A 203 -15.59 -1.91 -2.54
N TRP A 204 -15.74 -3.14 -2.06
CA TRP A 204 -15.19 -4.30 -2.74
C TRP A 204 -16.12 -5.50 -2.65
N THR A 205 -16.12 -6.26 -3.73
CA THR A 205 -16.91 -7.50 -3.87
C THR A 205 -16.00 -8.62 -4.35
N PRO A 206 -16.18 -9.86 -3.90
CA PRO A 206 -15.47 -11.01 -4.46
C PRO A 206 -15.69 -11.07 -5.96
N ALA A 207 -14.63 -11.26 -6.72
CA ALA A 207 -14.66 -11.43 -8.15
C ALA A 207 -13.52 -12.37 -8.57
N MET A 208 -13.79 -13.28 -9.48
CA MET A 208 -12.77 -14.19 -10.01
C MET A 208 -12.41 -13.77 -11.44
N ASN A 209 -11.12 -13.71 -11.75
CA ASN A 209 -10.58 -13.42 -13.09
C ASN A 209 -11.13 -12.13 -13.73
N CYS A 210 -10.93 -11.02 -13.08
CA CYS A 210 -11.33 -9.73 -13.59
C CYS A 210 -10.25 -9.13 -14.51
N GLY A 211 -10.26 -9.45 -15.80
CA GLY A 211 -9.69 -8.68 -16.91
C GLY A 211 -8.25 -8.16 -16.78
N GLU A 212 -7.88 -7.27 -17.71
CA GLU A 212 -6.57 -6.59 -17.69
C GLU A 212 -6.42 -5.75 -16.43
N ILE A 213 -5.28 -5.94 -15.75
CA ILE A 213 -4.94 -5.24 -14.50
C ILE A 213 -4.54 -3.82 -14.87
N GLU A 214 -5.48 -2.89 -14.79
CA GLU A 214 -5.12 -1.47 -14.68
C GLU A 214 -4.28 -1.27 -13.42
N ASP A 215 -3.36 -0.29 -13.45
CA ASP A 215 -2.58 0.04 -12.27
C ASP A 215 -3.53 0.56 -11.16
N VAL A 216 -3.56 -0.16 -10.04
CA VAL A 216 -4.44 0.14 -8.89
C VAL A 216 -4.27 1.57 -8.38
N ILE A 217 -3.02 2.07 -8.39
CA ILE A 217 -2.71 3.43 -7.90
C ILE A 217 -3.19 4.46 -8.90
N HIS A 218 -3.02 4.22 -10.20
CA HIS A 218 -3.52 5.10 -11.24
C HIS A 218 -5.04 5.26 -11.18
N SER A 219 -5.75 4.15 -11.01
CA SER A 219 -7.21 4.14 -10.84
C SER A 219 -7.63 4.93 -9.59
N PHE A 220 -6.90 4.79 -8.47
CA PHE A 220 -7.18 5.54 -7.25
C PHE A 220 -6.89 7.03 -7.39
N ILE A 221 -5.74 7.41 -7.97
CA ILE A 221 -5.38 8.83 -8.23
C ILE A 221 -6.42 9.47 -9.14
N SER A 222 -6.90 8.77 -10.16
CA SER A 222 -7.98 9.25 -11.04
C SER A 222 -9.24 9.58 -10.24
N CYS A 223 -9.63 8.75 -9.27
CA CYS A 223 -10.74 9.08 -8.38
C CYS A 223 -10.50 10.36 -7.55
N LEU A 224 -9.25 10.58 -7.10
CA LEU A 224 -8.92 11.79 -6.33
C LEU A 224 -8.92 13.07 -7.17
N THR A 225 -8.53 12.98 -8.44
CA THR A 225 -8.32 14.14 -9.32
C THR A 225 -9.52 14.48 -10.20
N SER A 226 -10.18 13.48 -10.77
CA SER A 226 -11.31 13.68 -11.70
C SER A 226 -12.67 13.70 -11.01
N GLU A 227 -12.74 13.31 -9.72
CA GLU A 227 -13.99 13.17 -8.96
C GLU A 227 -14.94 12.09 -9.50
N GLU A 228 -14.50 11.31 -10.47
CA GLU A 228 -15.26 10.24 -11.06
C GLU A 228 -15.16 8.96 -10.22
N LYS A 229 -16.19 8.12 -10.33
CA LYS A 229 -16.12 6.77 -9.79
C LYS A 229 -15.13 5.95 -10.62
N THR A 230 -14.14 5.36 -9.97
CA THR A 230 -13.17 4.50 -10.60
C THR A 230 -13.27 3.07 -10.04
N GLN A 231 -12.69 2.11 -10.74
CA GLN A 231 -12.66 0.72 -10.32
C GLN A 231 -11.31 0.09 -10.65
N TRP A 232 -10.98 -0.93 -9.90
CA TRP A 232 -9.83 -1.79 -10.15
C TRP A 232 -10.19 -3.26 -9.97
N ALA A 233 -9.86 -4.06 -10.96
CA ALA A 233 -10.03 -5.51 -10.92
C ALA A 233 -8.78 -6.14 -10.31
N GLY A 234 -8.82 -6.42 -9.02
CA GLY A 234 -7.75 -7.13 -8.31
C GLY A 234 -7.83 -8.65 -8.50
N PRO A 235 -6.87 -9.41 -7.95
CA PRO A 235 -6.80 -10.86 -8.12
C PRO A 235 -8.05 -11.59 -7.62
N ASP A 236 -8.64 -11.17 -6.50
CA ASP A 236 -9.76 -11.85 -5.83
C ASP A 236 -10.98 -10.96 -5.63
N HIS A 237 -10.88 -9.67 -5.92
CA HIS A 237 -11.93 -8.69 -5.67
C HIS A 237 -11.99 -7.62 -6.75
N LEU A 238 -13.21 -7.17 -7.03
CA LEU A 238 -13.46 -5.94 -7.77
C LEU A 238 -13.61 -4.79 -6.77
N TRP A 239 -12.75 -3.79 -6.89
CA TRP A 239 -12.67 -2.62 -6.05
C TRP A 239 -13.27 -1.42 -6.74
N HIS A 240 -13.99 -0.59 -5.98
CA HIS A 240 -14.54 0.67 -6.48
C HIS A 240 -14.17 1.78 -5.51
N TRP A 241 -13.78 2.92 -6.06
CA TRP A 241 -13.54 4.15 -5.32
C TRP A 241 -14.43 5.26 -5.84
N GLN A 242 -14.98 6.02 -4.93
CA GLN A 242 -15.82 7.17 -5.24
C GLN A 242 -15.67 8.22 -4.16
N ARG A 243 -15.49 9.49 -4.52
CA ARG A 243 -15.51 10.59 -3.54
C ARG A 243 -16.84 10.59 -2.79
N ASP A 244 -16.78 10.73 -1.49
CA ASP A 244 -17.94 10.76 -0.63
C ASP A 244 -18.20 12.19 -0.14
N TYR A 245 -19.20 12.83 -0.71
CA TYR A 245 -19.62 14.20 -0.36
C TYR A 245 -20.64 14.22 0.78
N GLY A 246 -20.96 13.07 1.41
CA GLY A 246 -21.79 12.99 2.60
C GLY A 246 -21.11 13.69 3.80
N GLN A 247 -21.89 14.27 4.69
CA GLN A 247 -21.37 14.79 5.95
C GLN A 247 -20.82 13.62 6.78
N ILE A 248 -19.53 13.69 7.12
CA ILE A 248 -18.88 12.80 8.09
C ILE A 248 -19.28 13.24 9.49
#